data_b06ead0a23eac7d6a74d496d6a6078ae
#
_entry.id   b06ead0a23eac7d6a74d496d6a6078ae
#
_cell.length_a   1.000
_cell.length_b   1.000
_cell.length_c   1.000
_cell.angle_alpha   90.00
_cell.angle_beta   90.00
_cell.angle_gamma   90.00
#
_symmetry.space_group_name_H-M   'P 1'
#
loop_
_entity.id
_entity.type
_entity.pdbx_description
1 polymer ?
#
loop_
_entity_poly.entity_id
_entity_poly.type
_entity_poly.pdbx_seq_one_letter_code
_entity_poly.pdbx_strand_id
1 'polypeptide(L)'
;KALGHPLINRDVCVRNKIDIPKSPWFLIITGANMAGKSTYLRTVGINYLMACTGLPVCAEKMIFYPAHLVTSLRTSDSLASNESYFFAELKRLKMIIDRLQKGERLFIILDEILKGTNSADKQKGSMALMKQLVKLQSCGIIATHDLVLGSLEEEFPNEIKNYRFEADI
;
A
#
# COMPACT_ATOMS: atom_id res chain seq x y z
N LYS A 1 -9.80 15.03 -1.68
CA LYS A 1 -9.20 16.11 -0.90
C LYS A 1 -8.36 15.53 0.23
N ALA A 2 -7.47 16.36 0.81
CA ALA A 2 -6.43 15.92 1.74
C ALA A 2 -6.97 15.08 2.92
N LEU A 3 -6.31 13.95 3.19
CA LEU A 3 -6.58 13.03 4.29
C LEU A 3 -5.65 13.32 5.47
N GLY A 4 -6.21 13.37 6.68
CA GLY A 4 -5.46 13.39 7.93
C GLY A 4 -5.59 12.07 8.69
N HIS A 5 -4.62 11.77 9.55
CA HIS A 5 -4.67 10.61 10.43
C HIS A 5 -5.54 10.91 11.67
N PRO A 6 -6.56 10.11 12.01
CA PRO A 6 -7.49 10.42 13.09
C PRO A 6 -6.85 10.48 14.48
N LEU A 7 -5.71 9.82 14.69
CA LEU A 7 -4.98 9.79 15.96
C LEU A 7 -3.85 10.83 16.04
N ILE A 8 -3.64 11.63 14.99
CA ILE A 8 -2.63 12.71 15.01
C ILE A 8 -3.33 14.03 15.25
N ASN A 9 -2.78 14.85 16.18
CA ASN A 9 -3.31 16.17 16.44
C ASN A 9 -3.41 16.98 15.15
N ARG A 10 -4.55 17.64 14.95
CA ARG A 10 -4.87 18.41 13.73
C ARG A 10 -3.88 19.53 13.43
N ASP A 11 -3.26 20.09 14.46
CA ASP A 11 -2.33 21.22 14.33
C ASP A 11 -0.96 20.81 13.76
N VAL A 12 -0.59 19.53 13.95
CA VAL A 12 0.68 18.96 13.46
C VAL A 12 0.50 17.93 12.36
N CYS A 13 -0.74 17.63 11.99
CA CYS A 13 -1.05 16.60 11.00
C CYS A 13 -0.79 17.11 9.58
N VAL A 14 0.21 16.58 8.92
CA VAL A 14 0.44 16.81 7.49
C VAL A 14 -0.63 16.06 6.70
N ARG A 15 -1.45 16.81 5.98
CA ARG A 15 -2.55 16.27 5.17
C ARG A 15 -2.11 16.06 3.74
N ASN A 16 -2.25 14.85 3.25
CA ASN A 16 -1.89 14.50 1.88
C ASN A 16 -3.13 14.18 1.03
N LYS A 17 -3.08 14.56 -0.23
CA LYS A 17 -4.10 14.17 -1.21
C LYS A 17 -3.82 12.75 -1.67
N ILE A 18 -4.89 12.01 -1.92
CA ILE A 18 -4.83 10.77 -2.67
C ILE A 18 -5.88 10.85 -3.79
N ASP A 19 -5.50 10.45 -4.97
CA ASP A 19 -6.38 10.29 -6.09
C ASP A 19 -6.11 8.91 -6.70
N ILE A 20 -7.06 8.00 -6.49
CA ILE A 20 -7.06 6.68 -7.10
C ILE A 20 -8.25 6.69 -8.04
N PRO A 21 -8.05 7.00 -9.34
CA PRO A 21 -9.14 7.04 -10.30
C PRO A 21 -9.80 5.67 -10.46
N LYS A 22 -10.73 5.54 -11.38
CA LYS A 22 -11.50 4.32 -11.56
C LYS A 22 -10.61 3.08 -11.64
N SER A 23 -10.96 2.05 -10.84
CA SER A 23 -10.33 0.73 -10.84
C SER A 23 -10.18 0.13 -12.25
N PRO A 24 -9.11 -0.66 -12.55
CA PRO A 24 -8.08 -1.09 -11.60
C PRO A 24 -6.90 -0.10 -11.53
N TRP A 25 -6.47 0.27 -10.32
CA TRP A 25 -5.34 1.17 -10.11
C TRP A 25 -4.48 0.78 -8.94
N PHE A 26 -3.17 0.89 -9.14
CA PHE A 26 -2.20 0.66 -8.10
C PHE A 26 -1.23 1.85 -7.96
N LEU A 27 -1.13 2.40 -6.76
CA LEU A 27 -0.18 3.46 -6.46
C LEU A 27 1.12 2.87 -5.91
N ILE A 28 2.25 3.26 -6.50
CA ILE A 28 3.56 3.01 -5.94
C ILE A 28 4.05 4.31 -5.30
N ILE A 29 4.41 4.24 -4.01
CA ILE A 29 4.96 5.38 -3.27
C ILE A 29 6.41 5.08 -2.99
N THR A 30 7.29 5.80 -3.68
CA THR A 30 8.74 5.72 -3.49
C THR A 30 9.23 6.85 -2.59
N GLY A 31 10.43 6.72 -2.05
CA GLY A 31 11.08 7.74 -1.23
C GLY A 31 11.90 7.16 -0.09
N ALA A 32 12.66 8.02 0.59
CA ALA A 32 13.51 7.62 1.70
C ALA A 32 12.72 7.03 2.88
N ASN A 33 13.40 6.22 3.69
CA ASN A 33 12.87 5.86 4.99
C ASN A 33 12.68 7.15 5.81
N MET A 34 11.71 7.25 6.68
CA MET A 34 11.35 8.45 7.44
C MET A 34 10.64 9.58 6.66
N ALA A 35 10.42 9.46 5.35
CA ALA A 35 9.61 10.43 4.59
C ALA A 35 8.10 10.37 4.87
N GLY A 36 7.67 9.64 5.91
CA GLY A 36 6.26 9.54 6.28
C GLY A 36 5.42 8.54 5.48
N LYS A 37 6.02 7.72 4.60
CA LYS A 37 5.31 6.73 3.77
C LYS A 37 4.39 5.80 4.56
N SER A 38 4.93 5.16 5.61
CA SER A 38 4.15 4.23 6.45
C SER A 38 2.99 4.93 7.19
N THR A 39 3.21 6.18 7.65
CA THR A 39 2.15 6.98 8.26
C THR A 39 1.07 7.31 7.24
N TYR A 40 1.45 7.64 6.03
CA TYR A 40 0.51 7.88 4.94
C TYR A 40 -0.33 6.64 4.60
N LEU A 41 0.29 5.46 4.48
CA LEU A 41 -0.43 4.20 4.24
C LEU A 41 -1.45 3.91 5.35
N ARG A 42 -1.06 4.11 6.62
CA ARG A 42 -1.97 3.95 7.76
C ARG A 42 -3.10 4.95 7.72
N THR A 43 -2.81 6.21 7.36
CA THR A 43 -3.82 7.27 7.19
C THR A 43 -4.86 6.88 6.14
N VAL A 44 -4.42 6.39 5.00
CA VAL A 44 -5.33 5.91 3.94
C VAL A 44 -6.14 4.72 4.41
N GLY A 45 -5.48 3.71 4.99
CA GLY A 45 -6.13 2.48 5.43
C GLY A 45 -7.21 2.71 6.48
N ILE A 46 -6.93 3.52 7.52
CA ILE A 46 -7.90 3.80 8.57
C ILE A 46 -9.09 4.61 8.05
N ASN A 47 -8.87 5.63 7.24
CA ASN A 47 -9.97 6.40 6.64
C ASN A 47 -10.80 5.54 5.70
N TYR A 48 -10.18 4.66 4.92
CA TYR A 48 -10.89 3.71 4.06
C TYR A 48 -11.78 2.76 4.87
N LEU A 49 -11.24 2.20 5.96
CA LEU A 49 -12.01 1.33 6.86
C LEU A 49 -13.19 2.08 7.49
N MET A 50 -12.95 3.31 7.99
CA MET A 50 -14.00 4.15 8.56
C MET A 50 -15.09 4.45 7.52
N ALA A 51 -14.71 4.77 6.28
CA ALA A 51 -15.67 5.00 5.20
C ALA A 51 -16.50 3.76 4.88
N CYS A 52 -15.88 2.57 4.80
CA CYS A 52 -16.57 1.30 4.54
C CYS A 52 -17.56 0.93 5.65
N THR A 53 -17.35 1.38 6.89
CA THR A 53 -18.22 1.12 8.05
C THR A 53 -19.23 2.24 8.32
N GLY A 54 -19.26 3.28 7.47
CA GLY A 54 -20.17 4.42 7.63
C GLY A 54 -19.74 5.43 8.71
N LEU A 55 -18.52 5.33 9.20
CA LEU A 55 -17.96 6.30 10.17
C LEU A 55 -17.46 7.57 9.46
N PRO A 56 -17.42 8.72 10.16
CA PRO A 56 -16.86 9.95 9.62
C PRO A 56 -15.35 9.78 9.35
N VAL A 57 -14.89 10.28 8.22
CA VAL A 57 -13.48 10.25 7.81
C VAL A 57 -12.77 11.58 8.12
N CYS A 58 -11.46 11.52 8.33
CA CYS A 58 -10.63 12.71 8.55
C CYS A 58 -10.26 13.39 7.23
N ALA A 59 -11.27 13.77 6.44
CA ALA A 59 -11.11 14.43 5.15
C ALA A 59 -12.28 15.37 4.87
N GLU A 60 -12.06 16.40 4.08
CA GLU A 60 -13.16 17.25 3.60
C GLU A 60 -14.09 16.52 2.63
N LYS A 61 -13.53 15.63 1.82
CA LYS A 61 -14.27 14.81 0.87
C LYS A 61 -13.49 13.53 0.59
N MET A 62 -14.20 12.41 0.61
CA MET A 62 -13.68 11.11 0.20
C MET A 62 -14.68 10.44 -0.75
N ILE A 63 -14.19 9.98 -1.89
CA ILE A 63 -14.94 9.13 -2.82
C ILE A 63 -14.19 7.81 -2.85
N PHE A 64 -14.90 6.70 -2.66
CA PHE A 64 -14.29 5.38 -2.61
C PHE A 64 -15.27 4.32 -3.14
N TYR A 65 -14.72 3.19 -3.54
CA TYR A 65 -15.50 1.99 -3.86
C TYR A 65 -15.30 0.97 -2.73
N PRO A 66 -16.37 0.46 -2.11
CA PRO A 66 -16.25 -0.56 -1.08
C PRO A 66 -15.59 -1.83 -1.60
N ALA A 67 -14.57 -2.28 -0.87
CA ALA A 67 -13.85 -3.52 -1.11
C ALA A 67 -13.31 -4.05 0.22
N HIS A 68 -12.84 -5.30 0.25
CA HIS A 68 -12.19 -5.82 1.43
C HIS A 68 -10.78 -5.23 1.57
N LEU A 69 -10.53 -4.55 2.68
CA LEU A 69 -9.20 -4.01 2.99
C LEU A 69 -8.27 -5.15 3.41
N VAL A 70 -7.15 -5.28 2.72
CA VAL A 70 -6.08 -6.21 3.09
C VAL A 70 -4.78 -5.43 3.23
N THR A 71 -4.11 -5.57 4.36
CA THR A 71 -2.89 -4.83 4.64
C THR A 71 -1.73 -5.75 4.97
N SER A 72 -0.53 -5.39 4.52
CA SER A 72 0.75 -5.87 5.03
C SER A 72 1.58 -4.66 5.42
N LEU A 73 1.30 -4.14 6.61
CA LEU A 73 2.01 -3.01 7.20
C LEU A 73 3.06 -3.51 8.18
N ARG A 74 4.12 -2.73 8.39
CA ARG A 74 5.12 -3.03 9.40
C ARG A 74 4.45 -3.22 10.77
N THR A 75 4.57 -4.40 11.32
CA THR A 75 4.38 -4.64 12.76
C THR A 75 5.77 -4.70 13.39
N SER A 76 5.91 -4.16 14.59
CA SER A 76 7.10 -4.36 15.42
C SER A 76 7.38 -5.87 15.57
N ASP A 77 8.64 -6.26 15.50
CA ASP A 77 9.07 -7.63 15.60
C ASP A 77 8.44 -8.34 16.82
N SER A 78 7.60 -9.30 16.55
CA SER A 78 7.14 -10.24 17.56
C SER A 78 8.16 -11.38 17.61
N LEU A 79 9.02 -11.36 18.61
CA LEU A 79 9.98 -12.44 18.91
C LEU A 79 9.30 -13.77 19.29
N ALA A 80 7.97 -13.81 19.27
CA ALA A 80 7.19 -14.95 19.78
C ALA A 80 6.77 -15.97 18.73
N SER A 81 7.05 -15.78 17.45
CA SER A 81 6.67 -16.74 16.40
C SER A 81 7.88 -17.50 15.88
N ASN A 82 7.84 -18.84 15.96
CA ASN A 82 8.84 -19.75 15.37
C ASN A 82 8.85 -19.75 13.82
N GLU A 83 7.98 -19.00 13.18
CA GLU A 83 8.00 -18.82 11.72
C GLU A 83 8.94 -17.68 11.33
N SER A 84 9.76 -17.92 10.31
CA SER A 84 10.53 -16.87 9.66
C SER A 84 9.56 -15.77 9.17
N TYR A 85 9.83 -14.50 9.53
CA TYR A 85 9.07 -13.33 9.09
C TYR A 85 8.82 -13.34 7.58
N PHE A 86 9.83 -13.71 6.81
CA PHE A 86 9.76 -13.83 5.34
C PHE A 86 8.72 -14.86 4.88
N PHE A 87 8.65 -16.00 5.55
CA PHE A 87 7.68 -17.05 5.20
C PHE A 87 6.24 -16.63 5.52
N ALA A 88 6.02 -15.96 6.64
CA ALA A 88 4.72 -15.41 7.00
C ALA A 88 4.27 -14.33 5.99
N GLU A 89 5.22 -13.50 5.52
CA GLU A 89 4.96 -12.51 4.47
C GLU A 89 4.57 -13.17 3.15
N LEU A 90 5.29 -14.21 2.70
CA LEU A 90 4.96 -14.95 1.49
C LEU A 90 3.57 -15.61 1.57
N LYS A 91 3.22 -16.21 2.71
CA LYS A 91 1.86 -16.75 2.93
C LYS A 91 0.78 -15.67 2.76
N ARG A 92 1.03 -14.47 3.29
CA ARG A 92 0.11 -13.34 3.17
C ARG A 92 -0.04 -12.87 1.73
N LEU A 93 1.06 -12.72 1.00
CA LEU A 93 1.04 -12.35 -0.42
C LEU A 93 0.32 -13.40 -1.26
N LYS A 94 0.57 -14.69 -0.98
CA LYS A 94 -0.16 -15.78 -1.63
C LYS A 94 -1.66 -15.70 -1.36
N MET A 95 -2.07 -15.50 -0.11
CA MET A 95 -3.49 -15.33 0.24
C MET A 95 -4.14 -14.17 -0.54
N ILE A 96 -3.46 -13.06 -0.71
CA ILE A 96 -3.97 -11.92 -1.52
C ILE A 96 -4.21 -12.36 -2.96
N ILE A 97 -3.23 -13.03 -3.58
CA ILE A 97 -3.36 -13.53 -4.94
C ILE A 97 -4.50 -14.53 -5.08
N ASP A 98 -4.60 -15.50 -4.16
CA ASP A 98 -5.63 -16.53 -4.17
C ASP A 98 -7.04 -15.92 -4.06
N ARG A 99 -7.21 -14.87 -3.26
CA ARG A 99 -8.48 -14.14 -3.12
C ARG A 99 -8.83 -13.35 -4.38
N LEU A 100 -7.86 -12.67 -4.98
CA LEU A 100 -8.05 -11.96 -6.25
C LEU A 100 -8.42 -12.91 -7.39
N GLN A 101 -7.79 -14.09 -7.47
CA GLN A 101 -8.10 -15.13 -8.45
C GLN A 101 -9.52 -15.68 -8.30
N LYS A 102 -10.07 -15.66 -7.09
CA LYS A 102 -11.48 -16.01 -6.81
C LYS A 102 -12.46 -14.88 -7.15
N GLY A 103 -11.98 -13.75 -7.68
CA GLY A 103 -12.80 -12.61 -8.07
C GLY A 103 -13.19 -11.69 -6.91
N GLU A 104 -12.56 -11.82 -5.73
CA GLU A 104 -12.82 -10.91 -4.63
C GLU A 104 -12.30 -9.50 -4.95
N ARG A 105 -13.08 -8.49 -4.58
CA ARG A 105 -12.62 -7.10 -4.66
C ARG A 105 -11.81 -6.75 -3.42
N LEU A 106 -10.52 -6.48 -3.61
CA LEU A 106 -9.61 -6.12 -2.54
C LEU A 106 -9.09 -4.70 -2.74
N PHE A 107 -8.98 -3.95 -1.63
CA PHE A 107 -8.13 -2.76 -1.55
C PHE A 107 -6.88 -3.14 -0.75
N ILE A 108 -5.72 -3.10 -1.40
CA ILE A 108 -4.48 -3.69 -0.90
C ILE A 108 -3.54 -2.57 -0.46
N ILE A 109 -3.01 -2.65 0.76
CA ILE A 109 -2.00 -1.72 1.28
C ILE A 109 -0.78 -2.50 1.74
N LEU A 110 0.35 -2.28 1.08
CA LEU A 110 1.61 -2.95 1.34
C LEU A 110 2.70 -1.95 1.76
N ASP A 111 3.43 -2.25 2.82
CA ASP A 111 4.55 -1.43 3.28
C ASP A 111 5.86 -2.23 3.22
N GLU A 112 6.62 -1.99 2.17
CA GLU A 112 7.88 -2.69 1.86
C GLU A 112 7.78 -4.22 1.91
N ILE A 113 7.59 -4.84 0.79
CA ILE A 113 7.48 -6.30 0.66
C ILE A 113 8.84 -6.98 0.51
N LEU A 114 8.87 -8.27 0.84
CA LEU A 114 10.00 -9.20 0.65
C LEU A 114 11.28 -8.76 1.37
N LYS A 115 11.16 -8.36 2.64
CA LYS A 115 12.29 -7.85 3.44
C LYS A 115 13.29 -8.91 3.88
N GLY A 116 12.91 -10.15 3.92
CA GLY A 116 13.73 -11.25 4.45
C GLY A 116 14.69 -11.88 3.46
N THR A 117 14.94 -11.27 2.29
CA THR A 117 15.83 -11.82 1.26
C THR A 117 16.85 -10.78 0.78
N ASN A 118 17.81 -11.21 -0.04
CA ASN A 118 18.79 -10.32 -0.64
C ASN A 118 18.14 -9.30 -1.60
N SER A 119 18.85 -8.21 -1.91
CA SER A 119 18.32 -7.10 -2.69
C SER A 119 17.90 -7.49 -4.11
N ALA A 120 18.65 -8.37 -4.77
CA ALA A 120 18.35 -8.80 -6.14
C ALA A 120 17.09 -9.66 -6.22
N ASP A 121 16.93 -10.61 -5.30
CA ASP A 121 15.74 -11.47 -5.23
C ASP A 121 14.52 -10.69 -4.77
N LYS A 122 14.70 -9.76 -3.82
CA LYS A 122 13.66 -8.82 -3.40
C LYS A 122 13.12 -8.02 -4.59
N GLN A 123 14.01 -7.43 -5.39
CA GLN A 123 13.64 -6.63 -6.55
C GLN A 123 12.89 -7.46 -7.59
N LYS A 124 13.43 -8.62 -7.97
CA LYS A 124 12.78 -9.54 -8.93
C LYS A 124 11.41 -10.00 -8.44
N GLY A 125 11.33 -10.40 -7.17
CA GLY A 125 10.08 -10.86 -6.55
C GLY A 125 9.04 -9.75 -6.47
N SER A 126 9.44 -8.55 -6.08
CA SER A 126 8.54 -7.38 -6.01
C SER A 126 8.00 -6.98 -7.38
N MET A 127 8.87 -6.97 -8.41
CA MET A 127 8.45 -6.71 -9.80
C MET A 127 7.47 -7.77 -10.29
N ALA A 128 7.75 -9.05 -10.07
CA ALA A 128 6.86 -10.14 -10.47
C ALA A 128 5.50 -10.06 -9.76
N LEU A 129 5.50 -9.77 -8.46
CA LEU A 129 4.27 -9.58 -7.69
C LEU A 129 3.44 -8.41 -8.23
N MET A 130 4.04 -7.26 -8.48
CA MET A 130 3.33 -6.09 -9.01
C MET A 130 2.72 -6.38 -10.37
N LYS A 131 3.45 -7.02 -11.28
CA LYS A 131 2.92 -7.45 -12.58
C LYS A 131 1.74 -8.42 -12.44
N GLN A 132 1.79 -9.32 -11.46
CA GLN A 132 0.69 -10.23 -11.18
C GLN A 132 -0.54 -9.49 -10.62
N LEU A 133 -0.35 -8.53 -9.71
CA LEU A 133 -1.43 -7.71 -9.18
C LEU A 133 -2.10 -6.87 -10.27
N VAL A 134 -1.34 -6.31 -11.20
CA VAL A 134 -1.87 -5.60 -12.38
C VAL A 134 -2.71 -6.53 -13.27
N LYS A 135 -2.19 -7.73 -13.60
CA LYS A 135 -2.92 -8.73 -14.39
C LYS A 135 -4.24 -9.16 -13.73
N LEU A 136 -4.28 -9.22 -12.41
CA LEU A 136 -5.48 -9.54 -11.63
C LEU A 136 -6.40 -8.32 -11.43
N GLN A 137 -6.10 -7.20 -12.08
CA GLN A 137 -6.90 -5.97 -12.01
C GLN A 137 -7.14 -5.52 -10.56
N SER A 138 -6.11 -5.60 -9.73
CA SER A 138 -6.19 -5.22 -8.33
C SER A 138 -6.10 -3.69 -8.15
N CYS A 139 -6.58 -3.23 -7.00
CA CYS A 139 -6.50 -1.84 -6.57
C CYS A 139 -5.76 -1.76 -5.24
N GLY A 140 -4.84 -0.81 -5.12
CA GLY A 140 -4.11 -0.67 -3.85
C GLY A 140 -2.98 0.33 -3.88
N ILE A 141 -2.18 0.27 -2.82
CA ILE A 141 -1.02 1.14 -2.61
C ILE A 141 0.13 0.30 -2.06
N ILE A 142 1.31 0.49 -2.62
CA ILE A 142 2.55 -0.04 -2.07
C ILE A 142 3.53 1.09 -1.77
N ALA A 143 4.09 1.10 -0.57
CA ALA A 143 5.25 1.94 -0.26
C ALA A 143 6.54 1.12 -0.34
N THR A 144 7.55 1.70 -0.95
CA THR A 144 8.87 1.07 -1.10
C THR A 144 9.98 2.12 -1.14
N HIS A 145 11.17 1.72 -0.78
CA HIS A 145 12.38 2.50 -1.02
C HIS A 145 13.10 2.08 -2.33
N ASP A 146 12.63 1.00 -2.97
CA ASP A 146 13.18 0.54 -4.26
C ASP A 146 12.61 1.39 -5.40
N LEU A 147 13.45 2.25 -5.95
CA LEU A 147 13.07 3.16 -7.03
C LEU A 147 12.75 2.42 -8.35
N VAL A 148 13.28 1.20 -8.51
CA VAL A 148 13.04 0.41 -9.74
C VAL A 148 11.57 0.01 -9.85
N LEU A 149 10.85 -0.19 -8.73
CA LEU A 149 9.42 -0.42 -8.79
C LEU A 149 8.66 0.76 -9.39
N GLY A 150 9.16 1.99 -9.22
CA GLY A 150 8.57 3.18 -9.81
C GLY A 150 8.55 3.16 -11.34
N SER A 151 9.49 2.47 -11.98
CA SER A 151 9.54 2.33 -13.45
C SER A 151 8.38 1.51 -14.04
N LEU A 152 7.64 0.76 -13.22
CA LEU A 152 6.44 0.06 -13.67
C LEU A 152 5.34 0.99 -14.19
N GLU A 153 5.36 2.28 -13.83
CA GLU A 153 4.46 3.26 -14.43
C GLU A 153 4.67 3.41 -15.93
N GLU A 154 5.91 3.26 -16.42
CA GLU A 154 6.23 3.32 -17.85
C GLU A 154 5.70 2.09 -18.60
N GLU A 155 5.75 0.91 -17.96
CA GLU A 155 5.25 -0.35 -18.53
C GLU A 155 3.71 -0.47 -18.46
N PHE A 156 3.09 0.10 -17.42
CA PHE A 156 1.65 0.03 -17.15
C PHE A 156 1.06 1.43 -16.83
N PRO A 157 1.08 2.38 -17.79
CA PRO A 157 0.74 3.78 -17.54
C PRO A 157 -0.74 4.01 -17.18
N ASN A 158 -1.62 3.06 -17.53
CA ASN A 158 -3.05 3.12 -17.21
C ASN A 158 -3.40 2.46 -15.87
N GLU A 159 -2.54 1.59 -15.35
CA GLU A 159 -2.78 0.77 -14.17
C GLU A 159 -1.94 1.19 -12.98
N ILE A 160 -0.76 1.78 -13.19
CA ILE A 160 0.19 2.16 -12.14
C ILE A 160 0.47 3.65 -12.20
N LYS A 161 0.49 4.27 -11.01
CA LYS A 161 0.97 5.63 -10.79
C LYS A 161 2.04 5.62 -9.71
N ASN A 162 3.18 6.27 -9.98
CA ASN A 162 4.26 6.44 -9.02
C ASN A 162 4.22 7.83 -8.40
N TYR A 163 4.26 7.90 -7.08
CA TYR A 163 4.46 9.12 -6.31
C TYR A 163 5.75 9.03 -5.51
N ARG A 164 6.53 10.09 -5.55
CA ARG A 164 7.75 10.21 -4.76
C ARG A 164 7.47 11.07 -3.53
N PHE A 165 7.77 10.51 -2.35
CA PHE A 165 7.75 11.25 -1.10
C PHE A 165 9.16 11.77 -0.82
N GLU A 166 9.23 13.07 -0.62
CA GLU A 166 10.43 13.77 -0.18
C GLU A 166 10.17 14.32 1.22
N ALA A 167 11.18 14.24 2.09
CA ALA A 167 11.13 14.91 3.38
C ALA A 167 11.67 16.32 3.17
N ASP A 168 10.89 17.32 3.50
CA ASP A 168 11.42 18.68 3.70
C ASP A 168 12.25 18.64 4.99
N ILE A 169 13.57 18.84 4.85
CA ILE A 169 14.54 18.87 5.95
C ILE A 169 14.68 20.32 6.43
#